data_19679b8bc3c3cbaa088760e91043e8bc
#
_entry.id   19679b8bc3c3cbaa088760e91043e8bc
#
_cell.length_a   1.000
_cell.length_b   1.000
_cell.length_c   1.000
_cell.angle_alpha   90.00
_cell.angle_beta   90.00
_cell.angle_gamma   90.00
#
_symmetry.space_group_name_H-M   'P 1'
#
loop_
_entity.id
_entity.type
_entity.pdbx_description
1 polymer ?
#
loop_
_entity_poly.entity_id
_entity_poly.type
_entity_poly.pdbx_seq_one_letter_code
_entity_poly.pdbx_strand_id
1 'polypeptide(L)'
;ELPAAASITKNIKLASGVTVLSSSEPVKVYEDFSTLDLISDGRAEIFVGRGSFIESFPLYGYSLNDYEQLFDEKLELLLKINAEENVSWSGKLRAPMQNQTVYPRAKNDGKLSIWRAVGGTPQSVLSAAQLGMPLVVAIIGGMPIQFKNLIEFYKQEYQKAGHDVSKMQIAIHSHTFVSDDQK
;
A
#
# COMPACT_ATOMS: atom_id res chain seq x y z
N GLU A 1 -6.06 -13.14 9.11
CA GLU A 1 -6.15 -12.33 10.35
C GLU A 1 -7.10 -11.13 10.19
N LEU A 2 -6.96 -10.28 9.15
CA LEU A 2 -7.82 -9.11 8.95
C LEU A 2 -9.32 -9.44 8.86
N PRO A 3 -9.79 -10.50 8.17
CA PRO A 3 -11.20 -10.86 8.16
C PRO A 3 -11.74 -11.24 9.56
N ALA A 4 -10.92 -11.89 10.40
CA ALA A 4 -11.31 -12.19 11.77
C ALA A 4 -11.48 -10.91 12.61
N ALA A 5 -10.55 -9.94 12.46
CA ALA A 5 -10.69 -8.62 13.09
C ALA A 5 -11.92 -7.86 12.56
N ALA A 6 -12.22 -7.99 11.27
CA ALA A 6 -13.41 -7.37 10.66
C ALA A 6 -14.72 -7.85 11.31
N SER A 7 -14.79 -9.14 11.65
CA SER A 7 -16.00 -9.76 12.20
C SER A 7 -16.30 -9.34 13.65
N ILE A 8 -15.30 -8.95 14.42
CA ILE A 8 -15.44 -8.61 15.85
C ILE A 8 -15.31 -7.11 16.14
N THR A 9 -14.99 -6.28 15.13
CA THR A 9 -14.86 -4.83 15.26
C THR A 9 -15.83 -4.10 14.34
N LYS A 10 -16.13 -2.83 14.62
CA LYS A 10 -17.08 -2.03 13.83
C LYS A 10 -16.50 -0.72 13.28
N ASN A 11 -15.52 -0.12 13.95
CA ASN A 11 -15.07 1.25 13.64
C ASN A 11 -13.61 1.32 13.19
N ILE A 12 -12.76 0.42 13.66
CA ILE A 12 -11.33 0.43 13.37
C ILE A 12 -11.09 0.14 11.88
N LYS A 13 -10.18 0.89 11.27
CA LYS A 13 -9.67 0.60 9.93
C LYS A 13 -8.79 -0.66 9.95
N LEU A 14 -8.79 -1.38 8.85
CA LEU A 14 -8.12 -2.66 8.71
C LEU A 14 -7.10 -2.57 7.58
N ALA A 15 -5.83 -2.59 7.93
CA ALA A 15 -4.74 -2.46 6.96
C ALA A 15 -3.69 -3.56 7.12
N SER A 16 -3.02 -3.91 6.03
CA SER A 16 -1.84 -4.78 6.08
C SER A 16 -0.60 -3.98 6.44
N GLY A 17 0.25 -4.50 7.27
CA GLY A 17 1.49 -3.81 7.59
C GLY A 17 2.78 -4.60 7.27
N VAL A 18 3.08 -4.86 5.99
CA VAL A 18 2.56 -4.38 4.70
C VAL A 18 2.15 -5.52 3.77
N THR A 19 1.44 -5.20 2.68
CA THR A 19 1.37 -6.08 1.52
C THR A 19 2.66 -5.93 0.72
N VAL A 20 3.46 -7.00 0.63
CA VAL A 20 4.71 -7.01 -0.15
C VAL A 20 4.35 -7.14 -1.63
N LEU A 21 4.10 -6.00 -2.27
CA LEU A 21 3.56 -5.97 -3.62
C LEU A 21 4.54 -6.54 -4.66
N SER A 22 5.87 -6.42 -4.42
CA SER A 22 6.89 -7.00 -5.32
C SER A 22 6.69 -8.49 -5.55
N SER A 23 6.30 -9.25 -4.52
CA SER A 23 6.08 -10.70 -4.60
C SER A 23 4.59 -11.10 -4.66
N SER A 24 3.66 -10.16 -4.54
CA SER A 24 2.22 -10.40 -4.61
C SER A 24 1.68 -10.14 -6.03
N GLU A 25 0.53 -10.75 -6.35
CA GLU A 25 -0.19 -10.51 -7.60
C GLU A 25 -1.21 -9.36 -7.42
N PRO A 26 -1.11 -8.24 -8.16
CA PRO A 26 -1.96 -7.07 -7.97
C PRO A 26 -3.46 -7.32 -8.08
N VAL A 27 -3.88 -8.19 -9.02
CA VAL A 27 -5.29 -8.60 -9.16
C VAL A 27 -5.77 -9.26 -7.88
N LYS A 28 -5.00 -10.25 -7.38
CA LYS A 28 -5.35 -10.97 -6.15
C LYS A 28 -5.36 -10.04 -4.93
N VAL A 29 -4.43 -9.10 -4.85
CA VAL A 29 -4.40 -8.09 -3.77
C VAL A 29 -5.68 -7.25 -3.80
N TYR A 30 -6.09 -6.78 -4.97
CA TYR A 30 -7.32 -6.00 -5.10
C TYR A 30 -8.55 -6.82 -4.72
N GLU A 31 -8.69 -8.06 -5.21
CA GLU A 31 -9.80 -8.96 -4.87
C GLU A 31 -9.92 -9.22 -3.37
N ASP A 32 -8.80 -9.53 -2.71
CA ASP A 32 -8.77 -9.84 -1.28
C ASP A 32 -9.18 -8.63 -0.43
N PHE A 33 -8.63 -7.45 -0.76
CA PHE A 33 -8.95 -6.23 0.00
C PHE A 33 -10.33 -5.67 -0.34
N SER A 34 -10.81 -5.83 -1.58
CA SER A 34 -12.21 -5.49 -1.93
C SER A 34 -13.20 -6.39 -1.19
N THR A 35 -12.89 -7.68 -1.08
CA THR A 35 -13.70 -8.62 -0.28
C THR A 35 -13.69 -8.21 1.19
N LEU A 36 -12.52 -7.90 1.76
CA LEU A 36 -12.40 -7.41 3.13
C LEU A 36 -13.17 -6.10 3.34
N ASP A 37 -13.12 -5.21 2.38
CA ASP A 37 -13.82 -3.91 2.42
C ASP A 37 -15.33 -4.09 2.48
N LEU A 38 -15.88 -4.99 1.66
CA LEU A 38 -17.29 -5.33 1.65
C LEU A 38 -17.74 -5.97 2.98
N ILE A 39 -16.96 -6.92 3.50
CA ILE A 39 -17.27 -7.61 4.78
C ILE A 39 -17.18 -6.63 5.95
N SER A 40 -16.24 -5.69 5.90
CA SER A 40 -15.98 -4.75 6.99
C SER A 40 -16.75 -3.44 6.90
N ASP A 41 -17.63 -3.30 5.90
CA ASP A 41 -18.42 -2.08 5.69
C ASP A 41 -17.59 -0.84 5.34
N GLY A 42 -16.58 -0.99 4.45
CA GLY A 42 -15.76 0.12 3.94
C GLY A 42 -14.58 0.50 4.83
N ARG A 43 -14.03 -0.46 5.61
CA ARG A 43 -12.92 -0.20 6.54
C ARG A 43 -11.57 -0.72 6.07
N ALA A 44 -11.47 -1.36 4.90
CA ALA A 44 -10.21 -1.89 4.40
C ALA A 44 -9.32 -0.80 3.80
N GLU A 45 -8.03 -0.90 4.08
CA GLU A 45 -6.98 -0.07 3.48
C GLU A 45 -5.80 -0.96 3.08
N ILE A 46 -5.08 -0.60 2.03
CA ILE A 46 -3.92 -1.37 1.57
C ILE A 46 -2.64 -0.57 1.84
N PHE A 47 -1.76 -1.07 2.69
CA PHE A 47 -0.41 -0.54 2.83
C PHE A 47 0.51 -1.36 1.93
N VAL A 48 0.95 -0.79 0.80
CA VAL A 48 1.85 -1.46 -0.14
C VAL A 48 3.30 -1.09 0.14
N GLY A 49 4.15 -2.09 0.16
CA GLY A 49 5.59 -1.92 0.36
C GLY A 49 6.39 -2.92 -0.48
N ARG A 50 7.71 -2.67 -0.58
CA ARG A 50 8.62 -3.59 -1.27
C ARG A 50 8.99 -4.82 -0.44
N GLY A 51 8.75 -4.75 0.89
CA GLY A 51 9.20 -5.74 1.84
C GLY A 51 10.69 -5.58 2.17
N SER A 52 11.09 -6.12 3.31
CA SER A 52 12.49 -6.16 3.77
C SER A 52 13.11 -7.55 3.70
N PHE A 53 12.30 -8.58 3.47
CA PHE A 53 12.73 -9.98 3.39
C PHE A 53 12.87 -10.39 1.92
N ILE A 54 14.13 -10.55 1.50
CA ILE A 54 14.48 -10.91 0.11
C ILE A 54 14.20 -12.39 -0.21
N GLU A 55 14.02 -13.21 0.80
CA GLU A 55 13.75 -14.64 0.69
C GLU A 55 12.44 -14.96 -0.04
N SER A 56 11.50 -14.02 -0.04
CA SER A 56 10.23 -14.17 -0.79
C SER A 56 10.44 -14.23 -2.31
N PHE A 57 11.49 -13.59 -2.84
CA PHE A 57 11.72 -13.52 -4.30
C PHE A 57 11.91 -14.90 -4.92
N PRO A 58 12.91 -15.71 -4.50
CA PRO A 58 13.08 -17.04 -5.06
C PRO A 58 11.91 -17.99 -4.75
N LEU A 59 11.21 -17.82 -3.63
CA LEU A 59 10.03 -18.63 -3.30
C LEU A 59 8.89 -18.43 -4.30
N TYR A 60 8.73 -17.23 -4.82
CA TYR A 60 7.72 -16.90 -5.83
C TYR A 60 8.26 -16.86 -7.27
N GLY A 61 9.52 -17.29 -7.47
CA GLY A 61 10.12 -17.37 -8.82
C GLY A 61 10.55 -16.02 -9.39
N TYR A 62 10.75 -15.00 -8.56
CA TYR A 62 11.21 -13.68 -8.98
C TYR A 62 12.72 -13.52 -8.78
N SER A 63 13.34 -12.73 -9.68
CA SER A 63 14.74 -12.31 -9.56
C SER A 63 14.86 -11.05 -8.69
N LEU A 64 15.87 -11.02 -7.82
CA LEU A 64 16.22 -9.80 -7.06
C LEU A 64 16.71 -8.66 -7.96
N ASN A 65 17.19 -8.97 -9.18
CA ASN A 65 17.57 -7.94 -10.14
C ASN A 65 16.37 -7.11 -10.61
N ASP A 66 15.16 -7.67 -10.53
CA ASP A 66 13.92 -7.01 -10.93
C ASP A 66 13.18 -6.35 -9.75
N TYR A 67 13.84 -6.26 -8.58
CA TYR A 67 13.22 -5.83 -7.30
C TYR A 67 12.43 -4.52 -7.40
N GLU A 68 13.02 -3.49 -7.99
CA GLU A 68 12.36 -2.19 -8.13
C GLU A 68 11.31 -2.20 -9.24
N GLN A 69 11.63 -2.78 -10.39
CA GLN A 69 10.74 -2.86 -11.54
C GLN A 69 9.48 -3.68 -11.22
N LEU A 70 9.62 -4.81 -10.51
CA LEU A 70 8.48 -5.61 -10.03
C LEU A 70 7.53 -4.79 -9.18
N PHE A 71 8.07 -4.00 -8.26
CA PHE A 71 7.22 -3.15 -7.42
C PHE A 71 6.51 -2.09 -8.24
N ASP A 72 7.24 -1.37 -9.09
CA ASP A 72 6.69 -0.23 -9.85
C ASP A 72 5.61 -0.69 -10.84
N GLU A 73 5.85 -1.76 -11.61
CA GLU A 73 4.86 -2.31 -12.55
C GLU A 73 3.61 -2.83 -11.83
N LYS A 74 3.81 -3.52 -10.70
CA LYS A 74 2.69 -4.05 -9.92
C LYS A 74 1.89 -2.95 -9.21
N LEU A 75 2.56 -1.88 -8.77
CA LEU A 75 1.88 -0.72 -8.21
C LEU A 75 1.05 0.00 -9.26
N GLU A 76 1.63 0.23 -10.44
CA GLU A 76 0.90 0.84 -11.56
C GLU A 76 -0.37 0.04 -11.89
N LEU A 77 -0.25 -1.28 -12.02
CA LEU A 77 -1.40 -2.14 -12.28
C LEU A 77 -2.44 -2.09 -11.16
N LEU A 78 -2.01 -2.15 -9.90
CA LEU A 78 -2.92 -2.08 -8.74
C LEU A 78 -3.69 -0.76 -8.70
N LEU A 79 -3.01 0.36 -8.94
CA LEU A 79 -3.63 1.68 -9.00
C LEU A 79 -4.62 1.78 -10.17
N LYS A 80 -4.29 1.19 -11.31
CA LYS A 80 -5.17 1.15 -12.47
C LYS A 80 -6.42 0.31 -12.22
N ILE A 81 -6.30 -0.89 -11.65
CA ILE A 81 -7.44 -1.73 -11.23
C ILE A 81 -8.33 -0.97 -10.24
N ASN A 82 -7.72 -0.23 -9.32
CA ASN A 82 -8.45 0.56 -8.33
C ASN A 82 -9.21 1.74 -8.95
N ALA A 83 -8.68 2.33 -10.02
CA ALA A 83 -9.25 3.52 -10.67
C ALA A 83 -10.29 3.17 -11.75
N GLU A 84 -10.12 2.06 -12.46
CA GLU A 84 -10.88 1.69 -13.65
C GLU A 84 -11.64 0.38 -13.43
N GLU A 85 -12.84 0.27 -13.99
CA GLU A 85 -13.62 -0.98 -13.97
C GLU A 85 -13.09 -1.95 -15.03
N ASN A 86 -12.85 -1.44 -16.24
CA ASN A 86 -12.34 -2.23 -17.36
C ASN A 86 -10.86 -1.89 -17.59
N VAL A 87 -9.99 -2.83 -17.28
CA VAL A 87 -8.54 -2.62 -17.26
C VAL A 87 -7.87 -3.19 -18.49
N SER A 88 -7.12 -2.34 -19.18
CA SER A 88 -6.12 -2.77 -20.18
C SER A 88 -4.75 -2.26 -19.72
N TRP A 89 -3.81 -3.18 -19.55
CA TRP A 89 -2.48 -2.89 -19.03
C TRP A 89 -1.44 -3.86 -19.63
N SER A 90 -0.20 -3.42 -19.78
CA SER A 90 0.93 -4.25 -20.19
C SER A 90 2.21 -3.82 -19.48
N GLY A 91 2.99 -4.79 -19.05
CA GLY A 91 4.30 -4.62 -18.43
C GLY A 91 5.30 -5.64 -18.98
N LYS A 92 6.49 -5.67 -18.41
CA LYS A 92 7.57 -6.59 -18.80
C LYS A 92 7.58 -7.88 -17.97
N LEU A 93 7.16 -7.78 -16.71
CA LEU A 93 7.30 -8.85 -15.70
C LEU A 93 5.98 -9.56 -15.40
N ARG A 94 4.89 -9.15 -16.05
CA ARG A 94 3.58 -9.76 -15.94
C ARG A 94 2.86 -9.77 -17.28
N ALA A 95 2.08 -10.82 -17.53
CA ALA A 95 1.22 -10.92 -18.71
C ALA A 95 0.23 -9.74 -18.79
N PRO A 96 -0.04 -9.21 -20.00
CA PRO A 96 -0.94 -8.08 -20.18
C PRO A 96 -2.39 -8.44 -19.83
N MET A 97 -3.16 -7.42 -19.49
CA MET A 97 -4.61 -7.45 -19.37
C MET A 97 -5.23 -6.69 -20.54
N GLN A 98 -6.33 -7.20 -21.11
CA GLN A 98 -7.04 -6.57 -22.21
C GLN A 98 -8.52 -6.46 -21.88
N ASN A 99 -8.99 -5.25 -21.56
CA ASN A 99 -10.39 -4.95 -21.26
C ASN A 99 -11.02 -5.92 -20.25
N GLN A 100 -10.30 -6.20 -19.16
CA GLN A 100 -10.72 -7.15 -18.12
C GLN A 100 -11.23 -6.42 -16.89
N THR A 101 -12.29 -6.94 -16.29
CA THR A 101 -12.85 -6.43 -15.03
C THR A 101 -12.41 -7.31 -13.86
N VAL A 102 -12.08 -6.69 -12.75
CA VAL A 102 -11.70 -7.39 -11.51
C VAL A 102 -12.82 -7.25 -10.49
N TYR A 103 -13.32 -8.36 -9.99
CA TYR A 103 -14.37 -8.45 -8.98
C TYR A 103 -13.92 -9.22 -7.72
N PRO A 104 -14.53 -8.94 -6.52
CA PRO A 104 -15.52 -7.89 -6.31
C PRO A 104 -14.92 -6.48 -6.38
N ARG A 105 -15.78 -5.47 -6.61
CA ARG A 105 -15.35 -4.07 -6.45
C ARG A 105 -15.54 -3.64 -4.99
N ALA A 106 -14.66 -2.76 -4.51
CA ALA A 106 -14.74 -2.20 -3.18
C ALA A 106 -16.03 -1.36 -2.99
N LYS A 107 -16.44 -1.16 -1.74
CA LYS A 107 -17.71 -0.52 -1.37
C LYS A 107 -17.84 0.91 -1.88
N ASN A 108 -16.79 1.71 -1.78
CA ASN A 108 -16.80 3.12 -2.12
C ASN A 108 -16.44 3.33 -3.59
N ASP A 109 -17.41 3.29 -4.49
CA ASP A 109 -17.24 3.45 -5.94
C ASP A 109 -16.17 2.53 -6.53
N GLY A 110 -16.00 1.34 -5.94
CA GLY A 110 -15.00 0.37 -6.35
C GLY A 110 -13.56 0.75 -5.96
N LYS A 111 -13.34 1.72 -5.09
CA LYS A 111 -12.02 2.25 -4.74
C LYS A 111 -11.62 1.93 -3.31
N LEU A 112 -10.41 1.42 -3.17
CA LEU A 112 -9.72 1.21 -1.90
C LEU A 112 -8.75 2.37 -1.63
N SER A 113 -8.53 2.67 -0.36
CA SER A 113 -7.45 3.55 0.07
C SER A 113 -6.12 2.78 0.01
N ILE A 114 -5.23 3.19 -0.90
CA ILE A 114 -3.92 2.55 -1.10
C ILE A 114 -2.82 3.49 -0.62
N TRP A 115 -2.03 3.05 0.34
CA TRP A 115 -0.97 3.78 1.01
C TRP A 115 0.40 3.24 0.59
N ARG A 116 1.35 4.14 0.34
CA ARG A 116 2.75 3.77 0.14
C ARG A 116 3.46 3.65 1.48
N ALA A 117 3.91 2.45 1.82
CA ALA A 117 4.74 2.22 3.00
C ALA A 117 6.22 2.38 2.65
N VAL A 118 6.96 3.13 3.47
CA VAL A 118 8.38 3.43 3.29
C VAL A 118 9.15 3.19 4.58
N GLY A 119 10.34 2.59 4.47
CA GLY A 119 11.24 2.34 5.61
C GLY A 119 12.35 3.39 5.78
N GLY A 120 12.34 4.49 5.01
CA GLY A 120 13.36 5.54 5.11
C GLY A 120 14.09 5.88 3.80
N THR A 121 13.78 5.23 2.67
CA THR A 121 14.39 5.50 1.38
C THR A 121 13.77 6.75 0.74
N PRO A 122 14.53 7.84 0.51
CA PRO A 122 14.00 9.09 -0.05
C PRO A 122 13.32 8.90 -1.42
N GLN A 123 13.85 8.03 -2.28
CA GLN A 123 13.28 7.75 -3.59
C GLN A 123 11.84 7.18 -3.50
N SER A 124 11.58 6.32 -2.51
CA SER A 124 10.23 5.78 -2.29
C SER A 124 9.25 6.84 -1.80
N VAL A 125 9.74 7.80 -1.01
CA VAL A 125 8.96 8.95 -0.55
C VAL A 125 8.64 9.90 -1.70
N LEU A 126 9.64 10.18 -2.56
CA LEU A 126 9.45 11.00 -3.76
C LEU A 126 8.38 10.38 -4.68
N SER A 127 8.46 9.08 -4.95
CA SER A 127 7.46 8.36 -5.76
C SER A 127 6.06 8.46 -5.16
N ALA A 128 5.92 8.29 -3.84
CA ALA A 128 4.63 8.44 -3.16
C ALA A 128 4.06 9.85 -3.32
N ALA A 129 4.90 10.87 -3.14
CA ALA A 129 4.52 12.28 -3.27
C ALA A 129 4.10 12.63 -4.70
N GLN A 130 4.86 12.19 -5.69
CA GLN A 130 4.55 12.42 -7.11
C GLN A 130 3.23 11.79 -7.55
N LEU A 131 2.92 10.60 -7.03
CA LEU A 131 1.66 9.89 -7.30
C LEU A 131 0.48 10.39 -6.44
N GLY A 132 0.71 11.34 -5.53
CA GLY A 132 -0.34 11.82 -4.61
C GLY A 132 -0.84 10.75 -3.64
N MET A 133 -0.05 9.71 -3.38
CA MET A 133 -0.43 8.61 -2.51
C MET A 133 -0.25 8.98 -1.04
N PRO A 134 -1.16 8.55 -0.15
CA PRO A 134 -0.93 8.61 1.29
C PRO A 134 0.35 7.86 1.68
N LEU A 135 1.08 8.38 2.67
CA LEU A 135 2.36 7.85 3.12
C LEU A 135 2.24 7.11 4.46
N VAL A 136 2.81 5.92 4.56
CA VAL A 136 3.05 5.23 5.84
C VAL A 136 4.53 5.14 6.08
N VAL A 137 5.01 5.72 7.18
CA VAL A 137 6.41 5.64 7.59
C VAL A 137 6.58 4.46 8.56
N ALA A 138 7.34 3.46 8.16
CA ALA A 138 7.65 2.29 8.98
C ALA A 138 8.83 2.59 9.90
N ILE A 139 8.54 2.90 11.17
CA ILE A 139 9.53 3.11 12.23
C ILE A 139 9.70 1.81 13.01
N ILE A 140 10.47 0.88 12.43
CA ILE A 140 10.73 -0.44 13.04
C ILE A 140 11.97 -0.38 13.93
N GLY A 141 12.89 0.55 13.67
CA GLY A 141 14.09 0.80 14.44
C GLY A 141 14.43 2.29 14.43
N GLY A 142 15.25 2.71 15.40
CA GLY A 142 15.63 4.11 15.57
C GLY A 142 14.58 4.96 16.30
N MET A 143 14.90 6.23 16.46
CA MET A 143 14.03 7.19 17.14
C MET A 143 13.10 7.88 16.14
N PRO A 144 11.82 8.12 16.49
CA PRO A 144 10.85 8.77 15.60
C PRO A 144 11.35 10.12 15.04
N ILE A 145 12.13 10.87 15.81
CA ILE A 145 12.67 12.17 15.38
C ILE A 145 13.57 12.08 14.15
N GLN A 146 14.20 10.94 13.90
CA GLN A 146 15.08 10.72 12.74
C GLN A 146 14.28 10.74 11.41
N PHE A 147 12.98 10.47 11.46
CA PHE A 147 12.10 10.46 10.31
C PHE A 147 11.47 11.82 9.99
N LYS A 148 11.71 12.85 10.85
CA LYS A 148 11.15 14.18 10.65
C LYS A 148 11.49 14.75 9.27
N ASN A 149 12.76 14.71 8.88
CA ASN A 149 13.22 15.27 7.61
C ASN A 149 12.59 14.52 6.40
N LEU A 150 12.34 13.21 6.53
CA LEU A 150 11.70 12.41 5.50
C LEU A 150 10.23 12.82 5.32
N ILE A 151 9.54 13.09 6.42
CA ILE A 151 8.14 13.56 6.40
C ILE A 151 8.05 14.96 5.79
N GLU A 152 8.96 15.87 6.16
CA GLU A 152 9.00 17.22 5.57
C GLU A 152 9.35 17.17 4.06
N PHE A 153 10.25 16.28 3.66
CA PHE A 153 10.54 16.03 2.25
C PHE A 153 9.30 15.57 1.48
N TYR A 154 8.53 14.60 2.04
CA TYR A 154 7.27 14.16 1.44
C TYR A 154 6.29 15.31 1.25
N LYS A 155 6.07 16.15 2.27
CA LYS A 155 5.15 17.30 2.20
C LYS A 155 5.53 18.27 1.09
N GLN A 156 6.83 18.59 1.00
CA GLN A 156 7.36 19.51 -0.02
C GLN A 156 7.16 18.94 -1.43
N GLU A 157 7.52 17.68 -1.65
CA GLU A 157 7.39 17.06 -2.98
C GLU A 157 5.93 16.81 -3.37
N TYR A 158 5.05 16.49 -2.41
CA TYR A 158 3.61 16.38 -2.63
C TYR A 158 2.99 17.70 -3.12
N GLN A 159 3.37 18.82 -2.48
CA GLN A 159 2.96 20.16 -2.89
C GLN A 159 3.54 20.55 -4.25
N LYS A 160 4.81 20.28 -4.51
CA LYS A 160 5.46 20.54 -5.80
C LYS A 160 4.83 19.77 -6.94
N ALA A 161 4.35 18.56 -6.70
CA ALA A 161 3.62 17.77 -7.67
C ALA A 161 2.20 18.29 -7.98
N GLY A 162 1.75 19.35 -7.28
CA GLY A 162 0.47 20.01 -7.52
C GLY A 162 -0.72 19.34 -6.84
N HIS A 163 -0.50 18.42 -5.91
CA HIS A 163 -1.57 17.77 -5.19
C HIS A 163 -2.16 18.66 -4.09
N ASP A 164 -3.43 18.45 -3.79
CA ASP A 164 -4.17 19.16 -2.74
C ASP A 164 -3.64 18.77 -1.35
N VAL A 165 -2.92 19.69 -0.71
CA VAL A 165 -2.31 19.48 0.62
C VAL A 165 -3.34 19.17 1.69
N SER A 166 -4.60 19.62 1.55
CA SER A 166 -5.68 19.32 2.50
C SER A 166 -6.07 17.83 2.50
N LYS A 167 -5.74 17.12 1.44
CA LYS A 167 -5.98 15.67 1.28
C LYS A 167 -4.77 14.81 1.64
N MET A 168 -3.64 15.44 1.98
CA MET A 168 -2.44 14.73 2.36
C MET A 168 -2.67 13.90 3.64
N GLN A 169 -2.28 12.64 3.60
CA GLN A 169 -2.38 11.75 4.75
C GLN A 169 -1.02 11.11 5.03
N ILE A 170 -0.65 11.09 6.31
CA ILE A 170 0.58 10.47 6.79
C ILE A 170 0.25 9.62 7.99
N ALA A 171 0.71 8.38 7.99
CA ALA A 171 0.62 7.45 9.11
C ALA A 171 2.00 6.96 9.53
N ILE A 172 2.09 6.49 10.77
CA ILE A 172 3.28 5.84 11.31
C ILE A 172 2.94 4.40 11.65
N HIS A 173 3.75 3.47 11.17
CA HIS A 173 3.73 2.07 11.56
C HIS A 173 4.93 1.79 12.46
N SER A 174 4.68 1.45 13.72
CA SER A 174 5.72 1.16 14.71
C SER A 174 5.27 0.08 15.68
N HIS A 175 6.23 -0.48 16.40
CA HIS A 175 5.93 -1.42 17.49
C HIS A 175 5.13 -0.68 18.57
N THR A 176 4.02 -1.29 18.97
CA THR A 176 3.15 -0.74 20.00
C THR A 176 2.79 -1.84 20.98
N PHE A 177 2.84 -1.51 22.26
CA PHE A 177 2.38 -2.37 23.34
C PHE A 177 1.21 -1.71 24.04
N VAL A 178 0.12 -2.43 24.21
CA VAL A 178 -1.08 -1.97 24.91
C VAL A 178 -1.24 -2.83 26.16
N SER A 179 -1.35 -2.20 27.32
CA SER A 179 -1.56 -2.88 28.61
C SER A 179 -2.45 -2.04 29.50
N ASP A 180 -3.27 -2.71 30.31
CA ASP A 180 -4.01 -2.09 31.41
C ASP A 180 -3.12 -1.78 32.63
N ASP A 181 -1.90 -2.35 32.66
CA ASP A 181 -0.90 -2.10 33.69
C ASP A 181 -0.06 -0.88 33.36
N GLN A 182 -0.04 0.10 34.26
CA GLN A 182 0.74 1.35 34.12
C GLN A 182 2.17 1.24 34.67
N LYS A 183 2.69 0.01 34.86
CA LYS A 183 4.06 -0.21 35.38
C LYS A 183 5.06 -0.44 34.28
#